data_b40e2715a08d08c4a265e64247ea06e3
#
_entry.id   b40e2715a08d08c4a265e64247ea06e3
#
_cell.length_a   1.000
_cell.length_b   1.000
_cell.length_c   1.000
_cell.angle_alpha   90.00
_cell.angle_beta   90.00
_cell.angle_gamma   90.00
#
_symmetry.space_group_name_H-M   'P 1'
#
loop_
_entity.id
_entity.type
_entity.pdbx_description
1 polymer ?
#
loop_
_entity_poly.entity_id
_entity_poly.type
_entity_poly.pdbx_seq_one_letter_code
_entity_poly.pdbx_strand_id
1 'polypeptide(L)'
;MKSGFFSFLLVLCCGGAFSAAGQATAEMTVNADQGKYTISRHIYGHFSEHLGRGIYGGLWVGEDSSVPNTGGVRNDIIEALKRIRIPNLRWPGGCFADEYHWRDGIGPRSERPKMINTHWGGVVEDNAFGTHEFLNLCEELGAEPYICGNVGSGTVEEMSKWVEYITFDGESPMANLRRQNGREKPWKVKFWGVGNENWGCGGNMTAEYYAGEYRRYQ
;
A
#
# COMPACT_ATOMS: atom_id res chain seq x y z
N MET A 1 -73.96 36.96 -39.95
CA MET A 1 -72.93 37.76 -39.21
C MET A 1 -72.09 36.83 -38.37
N LYS A 2 -70.88 36.52 -38.81
CA LYS A 2 -69.93 35.61 -38.10
C LYS A 2 -68.72 36.45 -37.86
N SER A 3 -68.42 36.76 -36.55
CA SER A 3 -67.23 37.44 -36.10
C SER A 3 -66.10 36.42 -35.95
N GLY A 4 -65.05 36.63 -36.74
CA GLY A 4 -63.84 35.83 -36.61
C GLY A 4 -62.87 36.41 -35.54
N PHE A 5 -62.47 35.60 -34.56
CA PHE A 5 -61.46 35.92 -33.61
C PHE A 5 -60.12 35.56 -34.21
N PHE A 6 -59.24 36.53 -34.41
CA PHE A 6 -57.88 36.34 -34.78
C PHE A 6 -57.03 36.25 -33.45
N SER A 7 -56.53 35.04 -33.09
CA SER A 7 -55.63 34.88 -32.05
C SER A 7 -54.21 35.13 -32.57
N PHE A 8 -53.53 36.15 -32.03
CA PHE A 8 -52.15 36.46 -32.30
C PHE A 8 -51.26 35.59 -31.32
N LEU A 9 -50.57 34.63 -31.91
CA LEU A 9 -49.59 33.81 -31.15
C LEU A 9 -48.26 34.56 -31.11
N LEU A 10 -47.90 35.10 -29.92
CA LEU A 10 -46.62 35.77 -29.69
C LEU A 10 -45.57 34.69 -29.40
N VAL A 11 -44.72 34.38 -30.38
CA VAL A 11 -43.56 33.50 -30.17
C VAL A 11 -42.43 34.32 -29.57
N LEU A 12 -42.20 34.13 -28.28
CA LEU A 12 -41.07 34.74 -27.58
C LEU A 12 -39.81 33.90 -27.88
N CYS A 13 -39.01 34.34 -28.85
CA CYS A 13 -37.66 33.77 -29.07
C CYS A 13 -36.73 34.21 -27.94
N CYS A 14 -36.62 33.39 -26.91
CA CYS A 14 -35.50 33.51 -25.95
C CYS A 14 -34.21 33.09 -26.65
N GLY A 15 -33.52 34.05 -27.26
CA GLY A 15 -32.15 33.87 -27.75
C GLY A 15 -31.20 33.69 -26.56
N GLY A 16 -30.99 32.45 -26.12
CA GLY A 16 -29.91 32.11 -25.22
C GLY A 16 -28.59 32.28 -25.95
N ALA A 17 -27.79 33.25 -25.55
CA ALA A 17 -26.40 33.35 -25.99
C ALA A 17 -25.65 32.16 -25.44
N PHE A 18 -25.46 31.12 -26.22
CA PHE A 18 -24.49 30.08 -25.93
C PHE A 18 -23.10 30.72 -26.08
N SER A 19 -22.45 31.04 -24.95
CA SER A 19 -21.05 31.30 -24.96
C SER A 19 -20.35 30.00 -25.35
N ALA A 20 -19.90 29.90 -26.59
CA ALA A 20 -18.99 28.86 -27.01
C ALA A 20 -17.67 29.10 -26.19
N ALA A 21 -17.50 28.38 -25.12
CA ALA A 21 -16.21 28.28 -24.45
C ALA A 21 -15.24 27.71 -25.50
N GLY A 22 -14.37 28.54 -26.04
CA GLY A 22 -13.35 28.10 -26.97
C GLY A 22 -12.54 27.00 -26.30
N GLN A 23 -12.51 25.84 -26.92
CA GLN A 23 -11.70 24.71 -26.43
C GLN A 23 -10.24 25.16 -26.52
N ALA A 24 -9.60 25.35 -25.35
CA ALA A 24 -8.19 25.64 -25.30
C ALA A 24 -7.42 24.40 -25.81
N THR A 25 -6.70 24.56 -26.90
CA THR A 25 -5.80 23.53 -27.41
C THR A 25 -4.42 23.77 -26.83
N ALA A 26 -3.82 22.74 -26.23
CA ALA A 26 -2.43 22.75 -25.81
C ALA A 26 -1.65 21.77 -26.69
N GLU A 27 -0.51 22.20 -27.15
CA GLU A 27 0.44 21.35 -27.88
C GLU A 27 1.64 21.03 -26.96
N MET A 28 1.98 19.76 -26.87
CA MET A 28 3.14 19.29 -26.12
C MET A 28 4.06 18.52 -27.07
N THR A 29 5.30 19.01 -27.19
CA THR A 29 6.33 18.31 -27.97
C THR A 29 7.27 17.59 -27.01
N VAL A 30 7.41 16.27 -27.17
CA VAL A 30 8.35 15.43 -26.40
C VAL A 30 9.53 15.06 -27.31
N ASN A 31 10.71 15.60 -27.01
CA ASN A 31 11.95 15.26 -27.70
C ASN A 31 12.62 14.10 -26.97
N ALA A 32 12.26 12.86 -27.32
CA ALA A 32 12.75 11.66 -26.64
C ALA A 32 14.25 11.40 -26.80
N ASP A 33 14.86 11.96 -27.84
CA ASP A 33 16.28 11.92 -28.11
C ASP A 33 17.12 12.90 -27.27
N GLN A 34 16.46 13.84 -26.59
CA GLN A 34 17.10 14.85 -25.73
C GLN A 34 16.96 14.55 -24.24
N GLY A 35 16.66 13.33 -23.88
CA GLY A 35 16.53 12.89 -22.48
C GLY A 35 17.84 13.11 -21.71
N LYS A 36 17.78 13.87 -20.60
CA LYS A 36 18.93 14.18 -19.75
C LYS A 36 19.01 13.29 -18.50
N TYR A 37 17.91 12.70 -18.11
CA TYR A 37 17.79 11.95 -16.85
C TYR A 37 17.01 10.65 -17.07
N THR A 38 17.39 9.63 -16.30
CA THR A 38 16.61 8.39 -16.22
C THR A 38 15.68 8.47 -15.03
N ILE A 39 14.39 8.32 -15.27
CA ILE A 39 13.39 8.23 -14.21
C ILE A 39 13.55 6.86 -13.54
N SER A 40 13.65 6.86 -12.20
CA SER A 40 13.75 5.61 -11.45
C SER A 40 12.47 4.78 -11.64
N ARG A 41 12.64 3.48 -11.94
CA ARG A 41 11.49 2.55 -12.04
C ARG A 41 10.67 2.48 -10.76
N HIS A 42 11.27 2.78 -9.61
CA HIS A 42 10.62 2.66 -8.31
C HIS A 42 9.49 3.68 -8.07
N ILE A 43 9.38 4.74 -8.90
CA ILE A 43 8.21 5.63 -8.85
C ILE A 43 6.91 4.92 -9.30
N TYR A 44 7.02 3.79 -9.99
CA TYR A 44 5.91 2.96 -10.43
C TYR A 44 5.60 1.83 -9.44
N GLY A 45 6.09 1.94 -8.21
CA GLY A 45 5.80 1.00 -7.13
C GLY A 45 4.33 1.04 -6.74
N HIS A 46 3.88 -0.07 -6.17
CA HIS A 46 2.54 -0.22 -5.63
C HIS A 46 2.59 -0.36 -4.11
N PHE A 47 1.42 -0.32 -3.48
CA PHE A 47 1.31 -0.63 -2.07
C PHE A 47 0.17 -1.61 -1.81
N SER A 48 0.34 -2.38 -0.75
CA SER A 48 -0.63 -3.29 -0.20
C SER A 48 -0.83 -2.92 1.26
N GLU A 49 -2.03 -2.47 1.60
CA GLU A 49 -2.33 -1.87 2.88
C GLU A 49 -3.49 -2.57 3.56
N HIS A 50 -3.43 -2.70 4.89
CA HIS A 50 -4.54 -3.17 5.71
C HIS A 50 -5.64 -2.10 5.79
N LEU A 51 -6.28 -1.86 4.65
CA LEU A 51 -7.35 -0.89 4.44
C LEU A 51 -8.47 -1.54 3.65
N GLY A 52 -9.67 -1.60 4.23
CA GLY A 52 -10.83 -2.21 3.59
C GLY A 52 -10.54 -3.64 3.13
N ARG A 53 -10.64 -3.90 1.83
CA ARG A 53 -10.31 -5.20 1.21
C ARG A 53 -8.94 -5.21 0.53
N GLY A 54 -8.04 -4.33 0.93
CA GLY A 54 -6.69 -4.28 0.34
C GLY A 54 -5.88 -5.54 0.59
N ILE A 55 -6.05 -6.17 1.74
CA ILE A 55 -5.43 -7.44 2.11
C ILE A 55 -6.49 -8.55 2.15
N TYR A 56 -7.30 -8.62 3.21
CA TYR A 56 -8.22 -9.73 3.45
C TYR A 56 -9.44 -9.69 2.53
N GLY A 57 -9.70 -10.80 1.84
CA GLY A 57 -10.75 -10.91 0.85
C GLY A 57 -10.50 -10.12 -0.45
N GLY A 58 -9.36 -9.44 -0.53
CA GLY A 58 -8.82 -8.80 -1.73
C GLY A 58 -7.59 -9.55 -2.23
N LEU A 59 -6.40 -9.10 -1.84
CA LEU A 59 -5.13 -9.75 -2.17
C LEU A 59 -5.03 -11.17 -1.57
N TRP A 60 -5.35 -11.28 -0.28
CA TRP A 60 -5.25 -12.49 0.52
C TRP A 60 -6.61 -13.15 0.74
N VAL A 61 -6.70 -14.44 0.44
CA VAL A 61 -7.92 -15.25 0.63
C VAL A 61 -7.69 -16.48 1.51
N GLY A 62 -6.43 -16.73 1.90
CA GLY A 62 -6.07 -17.95 2.64
C GLY A 62 -5.78 -19.15 1.72
N GLU A 63 -4.93 -20.06 2.20
CA GLU A 63 -4.48 -21.22 1.40
C GLU A 63 -5.63 -22.21 1.12
N ASP A 64 -6.56 -22.34 2.07
CA ASP A 64 -7.70 -23.27 1.98
C ASP A 64 -8.89 -22.67 1.20
N SER A 65 -8.73 -21.48 0.62
CA SER A 65 -9.79 -20.83 -0.16
C SER A 65 -10.08 -21.59 -1.46
N SER A 66 -11.37 -21.63 -1.85
CA SER A 66 -11.79 -22.12 -3.17
C SER A 66 -11.39 -21.18 -4.32
N VAL A 67 -11.00 -19.94 -4.01
CA VAL A 67 -10.44 -19.01 -4.99
C VAL A 67 -9.03 -19.47 -5.36
N PRO A 68 -8.68 -19.62 -6.66
CA PRO A 68 -7.33 -20.00 -7.08
C PRO A 68 -6.28 -19.08 -6.45
N ASN A 69 -5.33 -19.67 -5.71
CA ASN A 69 -4.34 -18.92 -4.97
C ASN A 69 -2.98 -19.64 -4.94
N THR A 70 -1.94 -18.89 -4.67
CA THR A 70 -0.58 -19.37 -4.38
C THR A 70 -0.20 -18.88 -3.00
N GLY A 71 -0.05 -19.83 -2.05
CA GLY A 71 0.25 -19.50 -0.66
C GLY A 71 -0.78 -18.55 -0.01
N GLY A 72 -2.05 -18.63 -0.40
CA GLY A 72 -3.14 -17.78 0.09
C GLY A 72 -3.35 -16.46 -0.67
N VAL A 73 -2.43 -16.09 -1.55
CA VAL A 73 -2.57 -14.90 -2.41
C VAL A 73 -3.24 -15.28 -3.72
N ARG A 74 -4.23 -14.49 -4.15
CA ARG A 74 -5.00 -14.74 -5.38
C ARG A 74 -4.13 -14.75 -6.63
N ASN A 75 -4.28 -15.79 -7.44
CA ASN A 75 -3.49 -15.94 -8.67
C ASN A 75 -3.76 -14.86 -9.71
N ASP A 76 -5.01 -14.42 -9.86
CA ASP A 76 -5.36 -13.35 -10.80
C ASP A 76 -4.67 -12.01 -10.47
N ILE A 77 -4.47 -11.73 -9.17
CA ILE A 77 -3.72 -10.55 -8.71
C ILE A 77 -2.23 -10.74 -8.97
N ILE A 78 -1.66 -11.90 -8.64
CA ILE A 78 -0.25 -12.22 -8.92
C ILE A 78 0.04 -12.03 -10.42
N GLU A 79 -0.80 -12.60 -11.28
CA GLU A 79 -0.66 -12.49 -12.73
C GLU A 79 -0.75 -11.04 -13.23
N ALA A 80 -1.71 -10.27 -12.71
CA ALA A 80 -1.87 -8.86 -13.06
C ALA A 80 -0.64 -8.04 -12.67
N LEU A 81 -0.13 -8.20 -11.45
CA LEU A 81 1.04 -7.50 -10.95
C LEU A 81 2.33 -7.91 -11.69
N LYS A 82 2.49 -9.19 -12.03
CA LYS A 82 3.58 -9.67 -12.88
C LYS A 82 3.53 -9.06 -14.29
N ARG A 83 2.34 -8.98 -14.88
CA ARG A 83 2.15 -8.42 -16.23
C ARG A 83 2.58 -6.96 -16.31
N ILE A 84 2.28 -6.15 -15.29
CA ILE A 84 2.72 -4.75 -15.23
C ILE A 84 4.13 -4.58 -14.68
N ARG A 85 4.79 -5.66 -14.23
CA ARG A 85 6.17 -5.68 -13.74
C ARG A 85 6.43 -4.66 -12.64
N ILE A 86 5.61 -4.69 -11.59
CA ILE A 86 5.77 -3.74 -10.49
C ILE A 86 7.19 -3.81 -9.92
N PRO A 87 7.86 -2.67 -9.71
CA PRO A 87 9.24 -2.66 -9.26
C PRO A 87 9.40 -2.87 -7.76
N ASN A 88 8.42 -2.46 -6.98
CA ASN A 88 8.39 -2.58 -5.53
C ASN A 88 6.96 -2.59 -5.01
N LEU A 89 6.77 -3.21 -3.87
CA LEU A 89 5.50 -3.28 -3.16
C LEU A 89 5.72 -2.83 -1.71
N ARG A 90 4.90 -1.89 -1.23
CA ARG A 90 4.92 -1.37 0.15
C ARG A 90 3.87 -2.09 1.01
N TRP A 91 4.24 -2.41 2.25
CA TRP A 91 3.38 -3.05 3.25
C TRP A 91 3.92 -2.71 4.67
N PRO A 92 3.14 -2.77 5.76
CA PRO A 92 1.73 -3.15 5.91
C PRO A 92 0.76 -2.00 5.66
N GLY A 93 1.22 -0.83 5.41
CA GLY A 93 0.36 0.29 5.13
C GLY A 93 1.13 1.59 5.18
N GLY A 94 0.43 2.56 5.19
CA GLY A 94 -0.29 3.68 5.66
C GLY A 94 -0.38 3.79 7.19
N CYS A 95 -1.45 4.41 7.65
CA CYS A 95 -1.68 4.61 9.09
C CYS A 95 -1.61 3.31 9.90
N PHE A 96 -2.02 2.20 9.33
CA PHE A 96 -1.93 0.88 9.96
C PHE A 96 -0.48 0.50 10.34
N ALA A 97 0.53 0.95 9.59
CA ALA A 97 1.92 0.64 9.89
C ALA A 97 2.35 1.08 11.30
N ASP A 98 1.81 2.20 11.79
CA ASP A 98 2.20 2.80 13.06
C ASP A 98 1.40 2.27 14.29
N GLU A 99 0.54 1.27 14.06
CA GLU A 99 -0.10 0.46 15.12
C GLU A 99 0.21 -1.05 14.97
N TYR A 100 0.92 -1.45 13.90
CA TYR A 100 1.22 -2.84 13.61
C TYR A 100 2.48 -3.34 14.34
N HIS A 101 2.33 -4.40 15.13
CA HIS A 101 3.43 -5.09 15.78
C HIS A 101 3.80 -6.35 14.99
N TRP A 102 4.96 -6.34 14.35
CA TRP A 102 5.37 -7.37 13.39
C TRP A 102 5.41 -8.80 13.95
N ARG A 103 5.62 -8.94 15.27
CA ARG A 103 5.63 -10.24 15.93
C ARG A 103 4.27 -10.92 15.90
N ASP A 104 3.20 -10.15 15.85
CA ASP A 104 1.84 -10.67 15.77
C ASP A 104 1.55 -11.33 14.41
N GLY A 105 2.32 -10.98 13.39
CA GLY A 105 2.18 -11.53 12.02
C GLY A 105 3.22 -12.60 11.66
N ILE A 106 3.83 -13.28 12.63
CA ILE A 106 4.77 -14.39 12.38
C ILE A 106 4.38 -15.65 13.16
N GLY A 107 5.03 -16.78 12.86
CA GLY A 107 4.71 -18.08 13.46
C GLY A 107 3.41 -18.70 12.93
N PRO A 108 2.92 -19.77 13.59
CA PRO A 108 1.70 -20.46 13.18
C PRO A 108 0.49 -19.52 13.15
N ARG A 109 -0.24 -19.47 12.05
CA ARG A 109 -1.38 -18.54 11.88
C ARG A 109 -2.47 -18.72 12.95
N SER A 110 -2.68 -19.95 13.39
CA SER A 110 -3.68 -20.24 14.44
C SER A 110 -3.34 -19.66 15.81
N GLU A 111 -2.08 -19.27 16.03
CA GLU A 111 -1.57 -18.73 17.28
C GLU A 111 -1.36 -17.21 17.22
N ARG A 112 -1.53 -16.61 16.05
CA ARG A 112 -1.35 -15.16 15.89
C ARG A 112 -2.46 -14.40 16.60
N PRO A 113 -2.11 -13.38 17.39
CA PRO A 113 -3.12 -12.57 18.07
C PRO A 113 -3.94 -11.77 17.07
N LYS A 114 -5.16 -11.45 17.43
CA LYS A 114 -6.02 -10.54 16.68
C LYS A 114 -5.84 -9.13 17.22
N MET A 115 -5.94 -8.14 16.33
CA MET A 115 -5.89 -6.74 16.69
C MET A 115 -7.08 -5.99 16.06
N ILE A 116 -7.38 -4.81 16.58
CA ILE A 116 -8.35 -3.91 15.97
C ILE A 116 -7.59 -2.92 15.09
N ASN A 117 -7.99 -2.81 13.81
CA ASN A 117 -7.52 -1.78 12.91
C ASN A 117 -8.25 -0.48 13.26
N THR A 118 -7.60 0.40 14.01
CA THR A 118 -8.27 1.59 14.56
C THR A 118 -8.47 2.67 13.51
N HIS A 119 -7.66 2.70 12.46
CA HIS A 119 -7.74 3.71 11.42
C HIS A 119 -8.78 3.38 10.35
N TRP A 120 -8.99 2.08 10.05
CA TRP A 120 -9.78 1.67 8.90
C TRP A 120 -10.98 0.81 9.29
N GLY A 121 -11.98 1.47 9.85
CA GLY A 121 -13.29 0.86 10.08
C GLY A 121 -13.44 0.06 11.39
N GLY A 122 -12.45 0.03 12.26
CA GLY A 122 -12.50 -0.71 13.52
C GLY A 122 -12.65 -2.22 13.33
N VAL A 123 -12.21 -2.75 12.20
CA VAL A 123 -12.30 -4.18 11.90
C VAL A 123 -11.24 -4.97 12.67
N VAL A 124 -11.56 -6.25 12.91
CA VAL A 124 -10.59 -7.17 13.52
C VAL A 124 -9.67 -7.74 12.44
N GLU A 125 -8.37 -7.49 12.58
CA GLU A 125 -7.31 -8.10 11.80
C GLU A 125 -6.86 -9.39 12.49
N ASP A 126 -6.75 -10.50 11.76
CA ASP A 126 -6.34 -11.79 12.31
C ASP A 126 -4.84 -12.07 12.16
N ASN A 127 -4.10 -11.12 11.58
CA ASN A 127 -2.68 -11.22 11.30
C ASN A 127 -2.26 -12.43 10.43
N ALA A 128 -3.20 -13.02 9.70
CA ALA A 128 -2.92 -14.17 8.84
C ALA A 128 -1.97 -13.83 7.67
N PHE A 129 -2.01 -12.58 7.21
CA PHE A 129 -1.06 -12.04 6.23
C PHE A 129 -0.03 -11.18 6.97
N GLY A 130 1.17 -11.71 7.14
CA GLY A 130 2.25 -11.06 7.89
C GLY A 130 3.56 -11.02 7.11
N THR A 131 4.67 -10.98 7.84
CA THR A 131 6.02 -10.82 7.27
C THR A 131 6.35 -11.87 6.21
N HIS A 132 6.10 -13.15 6.50
CA HIS A 132 6.42 -14.24 5.58
C HIS A 132 5.56 -14.18 4.31
N GLU A 133 4.27 -14.00 4.47
CA GLU A 133 3.32 -13.93 3.37
C GLU A 133 3.65 -12.77 2.43
N PHE A 134 3.96 -11.60 2.99
CA PHE A 134 4.34 -10.42 2.22
C PHE A 134 5.66 -10.60 1.47
N LEU A 135 6.71 -11.05 2.16
CA LEU A 135 8.04 -11.18 1.54
C LEU A 135 8.08 -12.32 0.50
N ASN A 136 7.35 -13.41 0.72
CA ASN A 136 7.20 -14.47 -0.27
C ASN A 136 6.43 -13.97 -1.51
N LEU A 137 5.40 -13.13 -1.33
CA LEU A 137 4.72 -12.47 -2.44
C LEU A 137 5.69 -11.59 -3.25
N CYS A 138 6.53 -10.80 -2.58
CA CYS A 138 7.53 -9.98 -3.27
C CYS A 138 8.51 -10.83 -4.08
N GLU A 139 8.97 -11.96 -3.55
CA GLU A 139 9.81 -12.93 -4.29
C GLU A 139 9.06 -13.50 -5.51
N GLU A 140 7.80 -13.88 -5.34
CA GLU A 140 6.95 -14.40 -6.43
C GLU A 140 6.73 -13.38 -7.56
N LEU A 141 6.62 -12.11 -7.21
CA LEU A 141 6.44 -11.01 -8.17
C LEU A 141 7.77 -10.53 -8.79
N GLY A 142 8.91 -10.87 -8.20
CA GLY A 142 10.20 -10.26 -8.54
C GLY A 142 10.25 -8.76 -8.22
N ALA A 143 9.48 -8.33 -7.22
CA ALA A 143 9.39 -6.95 -6.76
C ALA A 143 10.25 -6.73 -5.51
N GLU A 144 10.85 -5.53 -5.39
CA GLU A 144 11.56 -5.15 -4.17
C GLU A 144 10.55 -4.88 -3.03
N PRO A 145 10.70 -5.52 -1.86
CA PRO A 145 9.87 -5.17 -0.72
C PRO A 145 10.21 -3.77 -0.18
N TYR A 146 9.15 -3.06 0.20
CA TYR A 146 9.25 -1.82 0.96
C TYR A 146 8.43 -1.99 2.25
N ILE A 147 9.09 -2.07 3.37
CA ILE A 147 8.46 -2.26 4.68
C ILE A 147 8.32 -0.91 5.38
N CYS A 148 7.10 -0.59 5.84
CA CYS A 148 6.87 0.54 6.74
C CYS A 148 6.96 0.05 8.18
N GLY A 149 7.94 0.54 8.93
CA GLY A 149 8.10 0.23 10.33
C GLY A 149 7.20 1.08 11.23
N ASN A 150 6.86 0.55 12.39
CA ASN A 150 6.01 1.22 13.37
C ASN A 150 6.81 2.24 14.21
N VAL A 151 6.52 3.52 14.06
CA VAL A 151 7.08 4.62 14.86
C VAL A 151 6.03 5.24 15.77
N GLY A 152 4.75 4.96 15.53
CA GLY A 152 3.63 5.48 16.32
C GLY A 152 3.52 4.82 17.68
N SER A 153 3.39 3.50 17.72
CA SER A 153 3.27 2.70 18.96
C SER A 153 4.43 1.73 19.20
N GLY A 154 5.30 1.52 18.19
CA GLY A 154 6.46 0.64 18.27
C GLY A 154 7.66 1.26 18.98
N THR A 155 8.74 0.48 19.06
CA THR A 155 10.00 0.91 19.63
C THR A 155 11.16 0.71 18.67
N VAL A 156 12.26 1.42 18.89
CA VAL A 156 13.52 1.23 18.14
C VAL A 156 13.99 -0.23 18.22
N GLU A 157 13.90 -0.83 19.42
CA GLU A 157 14.28 -2.23 19.64
C GLU A 157 13.41 -3.18 18.82
N GLU A 158 12.10 -2.94 18.78
CA GLU A 158 11.18 -3.76 18.01
C GLU A 158 11.50 -3.72 16.52
N MET A 159 11.72 -2.54 15.95
CA MET A 159 12.09 -2.38 14.56
C MET A 159 13.45 -3.00 14.25
N SER A 160 14.44 -2.79 15.09
CA SER A 160 15.78 -3.40 14.96
C SER A 160 15.69 -4.93 14.93
N LYS A 161 14.87 -5.52 15.81
CA LYS A 161 14.63 -6.97 15.81
C LYS A 161 13.91 -7.46 14.57
N TRP A 162 13.04 -6.65 13.99
CA TRP A 162 12.37 -6.99 12.72
C TRP A 162 13.35 -6.99 11.56
N VAL A 163 14.23 -5.99 11.48
CA VAL A 163 15.33 -5.96 10.51
C VAL A 163 16.25 -7.19 10.65
N GLU A 164 16.66 -7.50 11.88
CA GLU A 164 17.47 -8.68 12.17
C GLU A 164 16.77 -9.98 11.74
N TYR A 165 15.48 -10.13 12.10
CA TYR A 165 14.67 -11.28 11.71
C TYR A 165 14.64 -11.49 10.20
N ILE A 166 14.47 -10.43 9.45
CA ILE A 166 14.33 -10.49 8.00
C ILE A 166 15.65 -10.69 7.29
N THR A 167 16.72 -9.97 7.71
CA THR A 167 17.89 -9.75 6.87
C THR A 167 19.17 -10.43 7.37
N PHE A 168 19.24 -10.83 8.63
CA PHE A 168 20.48 -11.36 9.18
C PHE A 168 20.68 -12.85 8.82
N ASP A 169 21.84 -13.17 8.23
CA ASP A 169 22.18 -14.53 7.77
C ASP A 169 23.00 -15.35 8.79
N GLY A 170 23.47 -14.72 9.85
CA GLY A 170 24.24 -15.37 10.91
C GLY A 170 23.37 -16.07 11.94
N GLU A 171 24.00 -16.46 13.05
CA GLU A 171 23.33 -17.00 14.22
C GLU A 171 22.98 -15.88 15.20
N SER A 172 21.69 -15.70 15.44
CA SER A 172 21.16 -14.71 16.39
C SER A 172 19.76 -15.10 16.83
N PRO A 173 19.23 -14.53 17.93
CA PRO A 173 17.88 -14.85 18.38
C PRO A 173 16.80 -14.67 17.32
N MET A 174 16.85 -13.59 16.54
CA MET A 174 15.83 -13.31 15.51
C MET A 174 16.04 -14.13 14.25
N ALA A 175 17.28 -14.38 13.83
CA ALA A 175 17.56 -15.29 12.73
C ALA A 175 17.14 -16.74 13.06
N ASN A 176 17.36 -17.18 14.30
CA ASN A 176 16.92 -18.48 14.77
C ASN A 176 15.40 -18.56 14.83
N LEU A 177 14.70 -17.50 15.27
CA LEU A 177 13.23 -17.44 15.24
C LEU A 177 12.70 -17.50 13.82
N ARG A 178 13.35 -16.83 12.84
CA ARG A 178 12.98 -16.94 11.42
C ARG A 178 13.05 -18.38 10.93
N ARG A 179 14.14 -19.09 11.27
CA ARG A 179 14.32 -20.50 10.90
C ARG A 179 13.27 -21.39 11.56
N GLN A 180 12.97 -21.20 12.83
CA GLN A 180 11.91 -21.90 13.54
C GLN A 180 10.54 -21.69 12.86
N ASN A 181 10.32 -20.51 12.30
CA ASN A 181 9.11 -20.17 11.52
C ASN A 181 9.19 -20.64 10.07
N GLY A 182 10.14 -21.53 9.72
CA GLY A 182 10.19 -22.22 8.42
C GLY A 182 10.97 -21.48 7.32
N ARG A 183 11.64 -20.38 7.63
CA ARG A 183 12.46 -19.66 6.64
C ARG A 183 13.95 -19.73 6.99
N GLU A 184 14.70 -20.56 6.28
CA GLU A 184 16.12 -20.75 6.52
C GLU A 184 16.93 -19.52 6.12
N LYS A 185 16.81 -19.08 4.86
CA LYS A 185 17.57 -17.95 4.33
C LYS A 185 16.89 -16.60 4.59
N PRO A 186 17.67 -15.54 4.86
CA PRO A 186 17.11 -14.20 4.96
C PRO A 186 16.50 -13.74 3.65
N TRP A 187 15.61 -12.75 3.74
CA TRP A 187 15.16 -12.01 2.57
C TRP A 187 16.06 -10.80 2.32
N LYS A 188 16.02 -10.30 1.11
CA LYS A 188 16.66 -9.03 0.75
C LYS A 188 15.60 -7.93 0.79
N VAL A 189 15.79 -6.98 1.68
CA VAL A 189 14.91 -5.79 1.77
C VAL A 189 15.74 -4.56 1.46
N LYS A 190 15.35 -3.85 0.40
CA LYS A 190 16.06 -2.67 -0.08
C LYS A 190 15.50 -1.37 0.50
N PHE A 191 14.20 -1.32 0.74
CA PHE A 191 13.52 -0.12 1.19
C PHE A 191 12.87 -0.34 2.54
N TRP A 192 13.13 0.58 3.45
CA TRP A 192 12.56 0.58 4.79
C TRP A 192 12.07 1.98 5.14
N GLY A 193 10.81 2.11 5.49
CA GLY A 193 10.20 3.35 5.96
C GLY A 193 10.27 3.43 7.47
N VAL A 194 10.72 4.55 7.99
CA VAL A 194 10.69 4.87 9.41
C VAL A 194 9.35 5.56 9.69
N GLY A 195 8.31 4.76 9.92
CA GLY A 195 6.94 5.22 10.09
C GLY A 195 6.21 5.56 8.78
N ASN A 196 5.01 6.07 8.94
CA ASN A 196 4.15 6.56 7.87
C ASN A 196 3.35 7.77 8.36
N GLU A 197 3.36 8.87 7.61
CA GLU A 197 2.56 10.07 7.91
C GLU A 197 2.61 10.49 9.39
N ASN A 198 3.80 10.51 9.98
CA ASN A 198 4.00 10.72 11.42
C ASN A 198 3.53 12.09 11.91
N TRP A 199 3.32 13.04 11.00
CA TRP A 199 2.65 14.32 11.25
C TRP A 199 1.13 14.18 11.55
N GLY A 200 0.55 13.05 11.18
CA GLY A 200 -0.86 12.71 11.33
C GLY A 200 -1.07 11.37 12.05
N CYS A 201 -1.64 10.41 11.36
CA CYS A 201 -2.03 9.11 11.93
C CYS A 201 -0.86 8.28 12.51
N GLY A 202 0.36 8.52 12.06
CA GLY A 202 1.55 7.82 12.56
C GLY A 202 2.17 8.45 13.83
N GLY A 203 1.38 9.02 14.73
CA GLY A 203 1.85 9.53 16.02
C GLY A 203 1.65 11.02 16.24
N ASN A 204 1.08 11.74 15.24
CA ASN A 204 0.75 13.18 15.35
C ASN A 204 1.96 14.05 15.79
N MET A 205 3.11 13.81 15.18
CA MET A 205 4.39 14.42 15.55
C MET A 205 4.62 15.75 14.84
N THR A 206 5.29 16.70 15.52
CA THR A 206 5.88 17.84 14.81
C THR A 206 7.09 17.39 13.99
N ALA A 207 7.49 18.20 13.01
CA ALA A 207 8.64 17.89 12.15
C ALA A 207 9.95 17.74 12.97
N GLU A 208 10.14 18.59 13.97
CA GLU A 208 11.31 18.57 14.84
C GLU A 208 11.34 17.33 15.72
N TYR A 209 10.19 16.93 16.28
CA TYR A 209 10.09 15.71 17.08
C TYR A 209 10.37 14.47 16.22
N TYR A 210 9.72 14.36 15.05
CA TYR A 210 9.97 13.27 14.14
C TYR A 210 11.43 13.19 13.68
N ALA A 211 12.08 14.32 13.41
CA ALA A 211 13.50 14.33 13.05
C ALA A 211 14.39 13.76 14.19
N GLY A 212 14.01 14.03 15.44
CA GLY A 212 14.67 13.42 16.62
C GLY A 212 14.45 11.91 16.69
N GLU A 213 13.21 11.46 16.54
CA GLU A 213 12.87 10.04 16.52
C GLU A 213 13.51 9.32 15.34
N TYR A 214 13.46 9.88 14.14
CA TYR A 214 14.11 9.30 12.96
C TYR A 214 15.58 8.98 13.19
N ARG A 215 16.33 9.87 13.84
CA ARG A 215 17.74 9.65 14.18
C ARG A 215 17.95 8.50 15.16
N ARG A 216 16.96 8.16 15.97
CA ARG A 216 17.02 7.02 16.90
C ARG A 216 16.77 5.70 16.18
N TYR A 217 15.91 5.72 15.16
CA TYR A 217 15.55 4.53 14.37
C TYR A 217 16.54 4.23 13.24
N GLN A 218 17.32 5.20 12.83
CA GLN A 218 18.39 5.04 11.83
C GLN A 218 19.63 4.38 12.42
#